data_271439ee18f47c8a4aead2f399e37ae6
#
_entry.id   271439ee18f47c8a4aead2f399e37ae6
#
_cell.length_a   1.000
_cell.length_b   1.000
_cell.length_c   1.000
_cell.angle_alpha   90.00
_cell.angle_beta   90.00
_cell.angle_gamma   90.00
#
_symmetry.space_group_name_H-M   'P 1'
#
loop_
_entity.id
_entity.type
_entity.pdbx_description
1 polymer ?
#
loop_
_entity_poly.entity_id
_entity_poly.type
_entity_poly.pdbx_seq_one_letter_code
_entity_poly.pdbx_strand_id
1 'polypeptide(L)'
;FILTPAYTGSTAVANYLATSPNVGLLTANGEGQKLIPGIHRNWRANARFDGESVKSTWLNRYQQSNHDGRLQIIVEKSPPNMVRIEGLRSLFSKTTCLVNNRDPVAYCSSRLFRNTSKVEQLDEAGRLRKLQKYAVSWVEKSHMLREYATAQSLMTFSYEQFCESPQSLKTLFEEATGETINPEKDPLLDIKDYPRSRIENKNKDQVSRLSQKEIEVVVETLRRHSALTSFFGYAPESWLLGAG
;
A
#
# COMPACT_ATOMS: atom_id res chain seq x y z
N PHE A 1 -9.47 6.80 1.84
CA PHE A 1 -8.02 6.58 2.03
C PHE A 1 -7.67 5.11 2.04
N ILE A 2 -6.58 4.72 1.41
CA ILE A 2 -5.99 3.39 1.56
C ILE A 2 -4.74 3.54 2.44
N LEU A 3 -4.82 3.04 3.66
CA LEU A 3 -3.70 3.02 4.60
C LEU A 3 -2.80 1.81 4.29
N THR A 4 -1.55 2.06 3.95
CA THR A 4 -0.69 1.03 3.39
C THR A 4 0.78 1.40 3.53
N PRO A 5 1.68 0.46 3.84
CA PRO A 5 3.12 0.67 3.66
C PRO A 5 3.46 0.85 2.17
N ALA A 6 4.59 1.47 1.88
CA ALA A 6 5.13 1.42 0.52
C ALA A 6 5.49 -0.04 0.15
N TYR A 7 5.52 -0.36 -1.14
CA TYR A 7 5.86 -1.71 -1.69
C TYR A 7 4.81 -2.81 -1.47
N THR A 8 3.58 -2.47 -1.14
CA THR A 8 2.47 -3.40 -0.91
C THR A 8 1.52 -3.55 -2.09
N GLY A 9 1.89 -3.09 -3.28
CA GLY A 9 1.03 -3.16 -4.47
C GLY A 9 -0.11 -2.13 -4.50
N SER A 10 -0.17 -1.21 -3.56
CA SER A 10 -1.25 -0.24 -3.42
C SER A 10 -1.47 0.69 -4.63
N THR A 11 -0.47 0.84 -5.52
CA THR A 11 -0.65 1.55 -6.80
C THR A 11 -1.56 0.75 -7.73
N ALA A 12 -1.40 -0.57 -7.81
CA ALA A 12 -2.29 -1.43 -8.60
C ALA A 12 -3.71 -1.38 -8.05
N VAL A 13 -3.87 -1.42 -6.73
CA VAL A 13 -5.16 -1.27 -6.05
C VAL A 13 -5.84 0.05 -6.41
N ALA A 14 -5.14 1.17 -6.27
CA ALA A 14 -5.70 2.49 -6.58
C ALA A 14 -6.08 2.63 -8.06
N ASN A 15 -5.21 2.15 -8.96
CA ASN A 15 -5.47 2.21 -10.40
C ASN A 15 -6.62 1.29 -10.81
N TYR A 16 -6.77 0.11 -10.20
CA TYR A 16 -7.92 -0.76 -10.42
C TYR A 16 -9.23 -0.05 -10.03
N LEU A 17 -9.31 0.52 -8.84
CA LEU A 17 -10.49 1.26 -8.41
C LEU A 17 -10.81 2.43 -9.35
N ALA A 18 -9.77 3.12 -9.85
CA ALA A 18 -9.90 4.26 -10.76
C ALA A 18 -10.25 3.86 -12.22
N THR A 19 -10.36 2.56 -12.54
CA THR A 19 -11.00 2.15 -13.80
C THR A 19 -12.52 2.35 -13.78
N SER A 20 -13.11 2.53 -12.59
CA SER A 20 -14.50 2.91 -12.45
C SER A 20 -14.70 4.40 -12.82
N PRO A 21 -15.69 4.73 -13.67
CA PRO A 21 -15.88 6.11 -14.18
C PRO A 21 -16.12 7.16 -13.09
N ASN A 22 -16.63 6.75 -11.92
CA ASN A 22 -16.92 7.65 -10.80
C ASN A 22 -15.81 7.71 -9.73
N VAL A 23 -14.68 7.05 -9.97
CA VAL A 23 -13.52 7.03 -9.05
C VAL A 23 -12.32 7.72 -9.69
N GLY A 24 -11.77 8.71 -9.01
CA GLY A 24 -10.61 9.46 -9.46
C GLY A 24 -9.40 9.31 -8.55
N LEU A 25 -8.23 9.66 -9.08
CA LEU A 25 -6.96 9.76 -8.37
C LEU A 25 -6.43 11.19 -8.44
N LEU A 26 -5.82 11.67 -7.37
CA LEU A 26 -5.17 12.99 -7.37
C LEU A 26 -3.89 13.02 -8.21
N THR A 27 -3.22 11.89 -8.33
CA THR A 27 -2.05 11.67 -9.19
C THR A 27 -2.16 10.31 -9.85
N ALA A 28 -1.46 10.08 -10.94
CA ALA A 28 -1.46 8.78 -11.66
C ALA A 28 -1.13 7.56 -10.78
N ASN A 29 -0.45 7.76 -9.66
CA ASN A 29 -0.14 6.70 -8.70
C ASN A 29 -1.01 6.71 -7.44
N GLY A 30 -2.04 7.55 -7.36
CA GLY A 30 -2.90 7.71 -6.18
C GLY A 30 -2.20 8.35 -4.97
N GLU A 31 -1.06 9.00 -5.15
CA GLU A 31 -0.26 9.60 -4.07
C GLU A 31 -0.41 11.12 -4.04
N GLY A 32 -1.56 11.61 -3.56
CA GLY A 32 -1.89 13.04 -3.51
C GLY A 32 -0.93 13.87 -2.65
N GLN A 33 -0.27 13.26 -1.67
CA GLN A 33 0.76 13.97 -0.88
C GLN A 33 1.96 14.44 -1.72
N LYS A 34 2.19 13.88 -2.90
CA LYS A 34 3.22 14.35 -3.81
C LYS A 34 2.95 15.73 -4.40
N LEU A 35 1.69 16.17 -4.39
CA LEU A 35 1.29 17.52 -4.80
C LEU A 35 1.68 18.59 -3.76
N ILE A 36 2.04 18.17 -2.55
CA ILE A 36 2.35 19.07 -1.44
C ILE A 36 3.85 19.00 -1.15
N PRO A 37 4.59 20.10 -1.30
CA PRO A 37 6.03 20.12 -1.06
C PRO A 37 6.42 19.59 0.33
N GLY A 38 7.34 18.64 0.36
CA GLY A 38 7.94 18.11 1.59
C GLY A 38 7.09 17.10 2.39
N ILE A 39 5.76 17.09 2.23
CA ILE A 39 4.89 16.27 3.07
C ILE A 39 5.05 14.76 2.80
N HIS A 40 5.19 14.35 1.54
CA HIS A 40 5.27 12.95 1.14
C HIS A 40 6.52 12.22 1.65
N ARG A 41 7.57 12.94 2.03
CA ARG A 41 8.80 12.37 2.60
C ARG A 41 8.81 12.37 4.12
N ASN A 42 7.86 13.04 4.74
CA ASN A 42 7.80 13.18 6.18
C ASN A 42 6.97 12.05 6.80
N TRP A 43 7.65 11.14 7.51
CA TRP A 43 7.08 9.99 8.20
C TRP A 43 6.96 10.19 9.72
N ARG A 44 7.13 11.40 10.22
CA ARG A 44 6.98 11.68 11.64
C ARG A 44 5.51 11.79 12.00
N ALA A 45 5.06 11.02 12.99
CA ALA A 45 3.66 10.98 13.43
C ALA A 45 3.11 12.37 13.83
N ASN A 46 3.94 13.19 14.48
CA ASN A 46 3.58 14.52 14.93
C ASN A 46 4.04 15.64 13.99
N ALA A 47 4.38 15.29 12.74
CA ALA A 47 4.77 16.31 11.79
C ALA A 47 3.58 17.21 11.47
N ARG A 48 3.69 18.48 11.84
CA ARG A 48 2.74 19.48 11.43
C ARG A 48 2.71 19.55 9.90
N PHE A 49 1.54 19.62 9.35
CA PHE A 49 1.31 19.92 7.95
C PHE A 49 0.24 21.00 7.85
N ASP A 50 0.34 21.80 6.81
CA ASP A 50 -0.68 22.82 6.51
C ASP A 50 -1.92 22.11 5.90
N GLY A 51 -2.94 21.90 6.73
CA GLY A 51 -4.17 21.24 6.33
C GLY A 51 -4.93 22.02 5.26
N GLU A 52 -4.96 23.36 5.33
CA GLU A 52 -5.62 24.18 4.33
C GLU A 52 -4.92 24.10 2.97
N SER A 53 -3.59 24.10 2.96
CA SER A 53 -2.82 23.86 1.73
C SER A 53 -3.08 22.49 1.13
N VAL A 54 -3.17 21.45 1.96
CA VAL A 54 -3.52 20.08 1.50
C VAL A 54 -4.92 20.08 0.91
N LYS A 55 -5.90 20.58 1.66
CA LYS A 55 -7.31 20.61 1.26
C LYS A 55 -7.52 21.39 -0.04
N SER A 56 -6.99 22.61 -0.12
CA SER A 56 -7.13 23.47 -1.31
C SER A 56 -6.47 22.85 -2.54
N THR A 57 -5.25 22.30 -2.39
CA THR A 57 -4.53 21.63 -3.49
C THR A 57 -5.30 20.42 -4.00
N TRP A 58 -5.82 19.58 -3.11
CA TRP A 58 -6.54 18.37 -3.49
C TRP A 58 -7.92 18.70 -4.10
N LEU A 59 -8.65 19.68 -3.57
CA LEU A 59 -9.93 20.12 -4.15
C LEU A 59 -9.72 20.75 -5.52
N ASN A 60 -8.72 21.59 -5.72
CA ASN A 60 -8.38 22.14 -7.03
C ASN A 60 -8.05 21.03 -8.03
N ARG A 61 -7.26 20.02 -7.61
CA ARG A 61 -6.93 18.90 -8.47
C ARG A 61 -8.15 18.04 -8.81
N TYR A 62 -9.04 17.80 -7.85
CA TYR A 62 -10.32 17.14 -8.08
C TYR A 62 -11.17 17.91 -9.10
N GLN A 63 -11.34 19.20 -8.93
CA GLN A 63 -12.12 20.04 -9.85
C GLN A 63 -11.57 20.01 -11.28
N GLN A 64 -10.24 20.11 -11.44
CA GLN A 64 -9.57 19.97 -12.73
C GLN A 64 -9.78 18.61 -13.39
N SER A 65 -9.89 17.55 -12.61
CA SER A 65 -10.08 16.19 -13.12
C SER A 65 -11.55 15.83 -13.33
N ASN A 66 -12.47 16.55 -12.69
CA ASN A 66 -13.92 16.30 -12.72
C ASN A 66 -14.67 17.31 -13.61
N HIS A 67 -14.13 17.62 -14.78
CA HIS A 67 -14.73 18.58 -15.70
C HIS A 67 -16.08 18.10 -16.29
N ASP A 68 -16.34 16.80 -16.32
CA ASP A 68 -17.58 16.19 -16.78
C ASP A 68 -18.56 15.83 -15.64
N GLY A 69 -18.21 16.13 -14.40
CA GLY A 69 -19.05 15.91 -13.21
C GLY A 69 -19.25 14.44 -12.80
N ARG A 70 -18.51 13.50 -13.40
CA ARG A 70 -18.69 12.06 -13.13
C ARG A 70 -18.01 11.59 -11.87
N LEU A 71 -16.90 12.22 -11.48
CA LEU A 71 -16.13 11.78 -10.31
C LEU A 71 -16.90 12.08 -9.03
N GLN A 72 -17.15 11.06 -8.24
CA GLN A 72 -17.82 11.12 -6.94
C GLN A 72 -16.87 10.77 -5.79
N ILE A 73 -15.87 9.97 -6.07
CA ILE A 73 -14.94 9.42 -5.10
C ILE A 73 -13.51 9.74 -5.50
N ILE A 74 -12.70 10.19 -4.55
CA ILE A 74 -11.24 10.28 -4.71
C ILE A 74 -10.57 9.21 -3.85
N VAL A 75 -9.79 8.36 -4.49
CA VAL A 75 -8.92 7.40 -3.79
C VAL A 75 -7.54 8.02 -3.58
N GLU A 76 -7.12 8.07 -2.33
CA GLU A 76 -5.82 8.57 -1.91
C GLU A 76 -5.08 7.49 -1.12
N LYS A 77 -3.86 7.15 -1.54
CA LYS A 77 -3.09 6.04 -0.97
C LYS A 77 -1.63 6.38 -0.70
N SER A 78 -1.28 7.62 -0.42
CA SER A 78 0.09 7.98 -0.06
C SER A 78 0.51 7.19 1.20
N PRO A 79 1.60 6.40 1.17
CA PRO A 79 2.00 5.61 2.34
C PRO A 79 2.18 6.44 3.63
N PRO A 80 2.68 7.70 3.60
CA PRO A 80 2.76 8.53 4.79
C PRO A 80 1.43 8.95 5.42
N ASN A 81 0.27 8.66 4.79
CA ASN A 81 -1.04 8.89 5.42
C ASN A 81 -1.17 8.16 6.75
N MET A 82 -0.53 6.99 6.88
CA MET A 82 -0.54 6.20 8.11
C MET A 82 -0.15 7.00 9.36
N VAL A 83 0.76 7.96 9.24
CA VAL A 83 1.25 8.75 10.39
C VAL A 83 0.48 10.06 10.61
N ARG A 84 -0.53 10.38 9.79
CA ARG A 84 -1.30 11.64 9.89
C ARG A 84 -2.76 11.51 9.51
N ILE A 85 -3.29 10.29 9.53
CA ILE A 85 -4.63 10.03 9.02
C ILE A 85 -5.72 10.82 9.75
N GLU A 86 -5.61 11.01 11.05
CA GLU A 86 -6.58 11.77 11.82
C GLU A 86 -6.66 13.23 11.34
N GLY A 87 -5.50 13.86 11.14
CA GLY A 87 -5.44 15.21 10.60
C GLY A 87 -5.96 15.31 9.17
N LEU A 88 -5.74 14.29 8.33
CA LEU A 88 -6.28 14.27 6.97
C LEU A 88 -7.80 14.07 6.95
N ARG A 89 -8.32 13.18 7.78
CA ARG A 89 -9.76 12.94 7.89
C ARG A 89 -10.52 14.18 8.33
N SER A 90 -9.97 14.96 9.25
CA SER A 90 -10.61 16.17 9.74
C SER A 90 -10.76 17.29 8.69
N LEU A 91 -10.03 17.20 7.56
CA LEU A 91 -10.14 18.18 6.49
C LEU A 91 -11.39 18.01 5.62
N PHE A 92 -12.00 16.82 5.61
CA PHE A 92 -13.09 16.48 4.70
C PHE A 92 -14.29 15.93 5.48
N SER A 93 -15.50 16.29 5.06
CA SER A 93 -16.75 15.92 5.74
C SER A 93 -17.11 14.43 5.60
N LYS A 94 -16.69 13.80 4.50
CA LYS A 94 -16.93 12.36 4.24
C LYS A 94 -15.62 11.68 3.90
N THR A 95 -15.18 10.77 4.77
CA THR A 95 -13.94 10.03 4.60
C THR A 95 -14.11 8.59 5.05
N THR A 96 -13.54 7.68 4.29
CA THR A 96 -13.47 6.24 4.62
C THR A 96 -12.02 5.78 4.51
N CYS A 97 -11.64 4.85 5.38
CA CYS A 97 -10.31 4.26 5.38
C CYS A 97 -10.40 2.75 5.18
N LEU A 98 -9.56 2.23 4.30
CA LEU A 98 -9.30 0.81 4.13
C LEU A 98 -7.83 0.53 4.46
N VAL A 99 -7.55 -0.62 5.03
CA VAL A 99 -6.19 -1.04 5.37
C VAL A 99 -5.71 -2.08 4.37
N ASN A 100 -4.56 -1.83 3.76
CA ASN A 100 -3.89 -2.77 2.86
C ASN A 100 -2.53 -3.17 3.40
N ASN A 101 -2.20 -4.45 3.33
CA ASN A 101 -0.86 -4.97 3.61
C ASN A 101 -0.45 -6.01 2.56
N ARG A 102 0.77 -6.52 2.66
CA ARG A 102 1.34 -7.52 1.75
C ARG A 102 2.24 -8.46 2.53
N ASP A 103 2.41 -9.68 2.02
CA ASP A 103 3.38 -10.66 2.53
C ASP A 103 4.72 -10.01 2.89
N PRO A 104 5.22 -10.19 4.12
CA PRO A 104 6.41 -9.50 4.61
C PRO A 104 7.70 -9.91 3.88
N VAL A 105 7.82 -11.15 3.41
CA VAL A 105 9.03 -11.61 2.69
C VAL A 105 9.05 -10.97 1.31
N ALA A 106 7.93 -11.01 0.58
CA ALA A 106 7.78 -10.36 -0.71
C ALA A 106 7.93 -8.82 -0.61
N TYR A 107 7.43 -8.20 0.47
CA TYR A 107 7.66 -6.79 0.76
C TYR A 107 9.15 -6.47 0.91
N CYS A 108 9.88 -7.27 1.70
CA CYS A 108 11.33 -7.07 1.92
C CYS A 108 12.11 -7.20 0.63
N SER A 109 11.83 -8.22 -0.18
CA SER A 109 12.42 -8.41 -1.50
C SER A 109 12.12 -7.24 -2.44
N SER A 110 10.85 -6.89 -2.59
CA SER A 110 10.44 -5.78 -3.44
C SER A 110 11.14 -4.46 -3.06
N ARG A 111 11.32 -4.22 -1.75
CA ARG A 111 12.02 -3.04 -1.24
C ARG A 111 13.52 -3.09 -1.48
N LEU A 112 14.14 -4.27 -1.36
CA LEU A 112 15.57 -4.47 -1.62
C LEU A 112 15.89 -4.19 -3.07
N PHE A 113 15.16 -4.83 -3.98
CA PHE A 113 15.50 -4.81 -5.42
C PHE A 113 14.94 -3.62 -6.19
N ARG A 114 14.07 -2.80 -5.62
CA ARG A 114 13.59 -1.60 -6.31
C ARG A 114 14.67 -0.53 -6.50
N ASN A 115 15.66 -0.50 -5.64
CA ASN A 115 16.83 0.38 -5.75
C ASN A 115 18.05 -0.41 -6.25
N THR A 116 17.89 -1.13 -7.38
CA THR A 116 18.85 -2.11 -7.90
C THR A 116 20.26 -1.57 -8.08
N SER A 117 20.45 -0.34 -8.54
CA SER A 117 21.77 0.26 -8.69
C SER A 117 22.64 0.29 -7.41
N LYS A 118 22.00 0.11 -6.25
CA LYS A 118 22.67 0.02 -4.95
C LYS A 118 22.76 -1.39 -4.40
N VAL A 119 21.95 -2.33 -4.90
CA VAL A 119 21.94 -3.72 -4.41
C VAL A 119 23.13 -4.50 -4.95
N GLU A 120 23.48 -4.30 -6.19
CA GLU A 120 24.63 -4.94 -6.84
C GLU A 120 25.97 -4.54 -6.20
N GLN A 121 26.01 -3.41 -5.51
CA GLN A 121 27.17 -2.92 -4.76
C GLN A 121 27.27 -3.45 -3.33
N LEU A 122 26.26 -4.20 -2.88
CA LEU A 122 26.22 -4.74 -1.52
C LEU A 122 26.82 -6.16 -1.48
N ASP A 123 27.69 -6.36 -0.54
CA ASP A 123 28.08 -7.71 -0.12
C ASP A 123 26.89 -8.44 0.57
N GLU A 124 27.05 -9.73 0.79
CA GLU A 124 26.02 -10.55 1.45
C GLU A 124 25.63 -9.97 2.80
N ALA A 125 26.59 -9.61 3.63
CA ALA A 125 26.33 -9.06 4.95
C ALA A 125 25.53 -7.74 4.88
N GLY A 126 25.80 -6.88 3.90
CA GLY A 126 25.07 -5.65 3.64
C GLY A 126 23.62 -5.92 3.23
N ARG A 127 23.38 -6.93 2.40
CA ARG A 127 22.04 -7.35 1.99
C ARG A 127 21.24 -7.90 3.17
N LEU A 128 21.83 -8.78 3.98
CA LEU A 128 21.19 -9.34 5.18
C LEU A 128 20.79 -8.23 6.18
N ARG A 129 21.70 -7.28 6.47
CA ARG A 129 21.39 -6.12 7.34
C ARG A 129 20.23 -5.28 6.80
N LYS A 130 20.16 -5.06 5.47
CA LYS A 130 19.04 -4.32 4.86
C LYS A 130 17.74 -5.08 4.98
N LEU A 131 17.73 -6.38 4.71
CA LEU A 131 16.53 -7.20 4.81
C LEU A 131 16.00 -7.23 6.24
N GLN A 132 16.87 -7.40 7.25
CA GLN A 132 16.49 -7.31 8.66
C GLN A 132 15.85 -5.94 8.97
N LYS A 133 16.46 -4.85 8.54
CA LYS A 133 15.90 -3.49 8.70
C LYS A 133 14.54 -3.34 8.01
N TYR A 134 14.34 -3.98 6.84
CA TYR A 134 13.07 -3.91 6.12
C TYR A 134 11.99 -4.74 6.82
N ALA A 135 12.34 -5.91 7.37
CA ALA A 135 11.42 -6.72 8.18
C ALA A 135 10.96 -5.95 9.43
N VAL A 136 11.89 -5.32 10.17
CA VAL A 136 11.55 -4.44 11.30
C VAL A 136 10.64 -3.29 10.85
N SER A 137 10.94 -2.66 9.72
CA SER A 137 10.09 -1.58 9.20
C SER A 137 8.69 -2.05 8.78
N TRP A 138 8.56 -3.31 8.30
CA TRP A 138 7.26 -3.90 8.03
C TRP A 138 6.48 -4.12 9.34
N VAL A 139 7.15 -4.66 10.36
CA VAL A 139 6.56 -4.88 11.69
C VAL A 139 6.04 -3.57 12.29
N GLU A 140 6.85 -2.51 12.32
CA GLU A 140 6.46 -1.20 12.87
C GLU A 140 5.22 -0.65 12.17
N LYS A 141 5.19 -0.69 10.84
CA LYS A 141 4.06 -0.19 10.05
C LYS A 141 2.83 -1.06 10.19
N SER A 142 3.00 -2.38 10.23
CA SER A 142 1.89 -3.32 10.40
C SER A 142 1.28 -3.23 11.80
N HIS A 143 2.06 -2.94 12.84
CA HIS A 143 1.52 -2.61 14.17
C HIS A 143 0.62 -1.38 14.10
N MET A 144 1.09 -0.31 13.49
CA MET A 144 0.30 0.92 13.32
C MET A 144 -1.01 0.65 12.55
N LEU A 145 -0.95 -0.12 11.46
CA LEU A 145 -2.14 -0.50 10.68
C LEU A 145 -3.11 -1.35 11.51
N ARG A 146 -2.62 -2.32 12.28
CA ARG A 146 -3.45 -3.14 13.16
C ARG A 146 -4.14 -2.30 14.23
N GLU A 147 -3.42 -1.37 14.86
CA GLU A 147 -3.97 -0.46 15.85
C GLU A 147 -5.10 0.37 15.25
N TYR A 148 -4.91 0.97 14.09
CA TYR A 148 -5.96 1.71 13.39
C TYR A 148 -7.14 0.82 12.99
N ALA A 149 -6.86 -0.35 12.41
CA ALA A 149 -7.90 -1.29 12.00
C ALA A 149 -8.77 -1.72 13.19
N THR A 150 -8.14 -2.03 14.32
CA THR A 150 -8.85 -2.48 15.54
C THR A 150 -9.60 -1.32 16.22
N ALA A 151 -8.93 -0.17 16.42
CA ALA A 151 -9.51 0.96 17.16
C ALA A 151 -10.69 1.62 16.44
N GLN A 152 -10.71 1.56 15.10
CA GLN A 152 -11.72 2.22 14.26
C GLN A 152 -12.56 1.23 13.45
N SER A 153 -12.45 -0.07 13.73
CA SER A 153 -13.17 -1.14 13.01
C SER A 153 -13.02 -1.03 11.49
N LEU A 154 -11.80 -0.70 11.02
CA LEU A 154 -11.56 -0.53 9.59
C LEU A 154 -11.48 -1.88 8.88
N MET A 155 -12.05 -1.95 7.69
CA MET A 155 -11.93 -3.12 6.83
C MET A 155 -10.50 -3.28 6.34
N THR A 156 -10.03 -4.52 6.32
CA THR A 156 -8.67 -4.89 5.90
C THR A 156 -8.71 -5.81 4.70
N PHE A 157 -7.73 -5.67 3.82
CA PHE A 157 -7.49 -6.61 2.73
C PHE A 157 -5.99 -6.75 2.49
N SER A 158 -5.58 -7.86 1.87
CA SER A 158 -4.21 -8.06 1.47
C SER A 158 -4.01 -7.82 -0.03
N TYR A 159 -2.78 -7.54 -0.43
CA TYR A 159 -2.38 -7.49 -1.84
C TYR A 159 -2.71 -8.82 -2.55
N GLU A 160 -2.52 -9.93 -1.86
CA GLU A 160 -2.77 -11.29 -2.36
C GLU A 160 -4.25 -11.50 -2.66
N GLN A 161 -5.13 -11.16 -1.70
CA GLN A 161 -6.59 -11.22 -1.89
C GLN A 161 -7.05 -10.36 -3.06
N PHE A 162 -6.50 -9.15 -3.18
CA PHE A 162 -6.77 -8.29 -4.33
C PHE A 162 -6.33 -8.94 -5.65
N CYS A 163 -5.15 -9.55 -5.71
CA CYS A 163 -4.68 -10.21 -6.92
C CYS A 163 -5.47 -11.46 -7.28
N GLU A 164 -5.92 -12.20 -6.28
CA GLU A 164 -6.72 -13.42 -6.47
C GLU A 164 -8.15 -13.08 -6.90
N SER A 165 -8.76 -12.08 -6.29
CA SER A 165 -10.13 -11.66 -6.56
C SER A 165 -10.29 -10.14 -6.49
N PRO A 166 -10.00 -9.39 -7.56
CA PRO A 166 -10.25 -7.95 -7.61
C PRO A 166 -11.71 -7.58 -7.31
N GLN A 167 -12.64 -8.47 -7.63
CA GLN A 167 -14.06 -8.29 -7.33
C GLN A 167 -14.35 -8.26 -5.82
N SER A 168 -13.60 -9.00 -5.00
CA SER A 168 -13.73 -8.96 -3.55
C SER A 168 -13.32 -7.57 -3.00
N LEU A 169 -12.31 -6.94 -3.59
CA LEU A 169 -11.95 -5.55 -3.25
C LEU A 169 -13.07 -4.57 -3.61
N LYS A 170 -13.72 -4.75 -4.77
CA LYS A 170 -14.88 -3.92 -5.16
C LYS A 170 -15.97 -4.02 -4.09
N THR A 171 -16.38 -5.23 -3.71
CA THR A 171 -17.41 -5.46 -2.69
C THR A 171 -17.05 -4.81 -1.36
N LEU A 172 -15.82 -5.02 -0.88
CA LEU A 172 -15.31 -4.44 0.36
C LEU A 172 -15.28 -2.90 0.29
N PHE A 173 -14.93 -2.34 -0.86
CA PHE A 173 -14.91 -0.89 -1.07
C PHE A 173 -16.32 -0.30 -1.03
N GLU A 174 -17.28 -0.93 -1.70
CA GLU A 174 -18.70 -0.51 -1.70
C GLU A 174 -19.32 -0.60 -0.30
N GLU A 175 -19.04 -1.68 0.43
CA GLU A 175 -19.47 -1.85 1.82
C GLU A 175 -18.89 -0.75 2.73
N ALA A 176 -17.60 -0.44 2.59
CA ALA A 176 -16.93 0.56 3.41
C ALA A 176 -17.38 1.99 3.09
N THR A 177 -17.68 2.30 1.84
CA THR A 177 -18.00 3.66 1.39
C THR A 177 -19.49 3.95 1.29
N GLY A 178 -20.32 2.92 1.12
CA GLY A 178 -21.72 3.04 0.75
C GLY A 178 -21.94 3.52 -0.69
N GLU A 179 -20.90 3.52 -1.51
CA GLU A 179 -20.94 4.02 -2.89
C GLU A 179 -20.70 2.87 -3.87
N THR A 180 -21.52 2.76 -4.90
CA THR A 180 -21.35 1.76 -5.95
C THR A 180 -20.27 2.17 -6.94
N ILE A 181 -19.39 1.23 -7.30
CA ILE A 181 -18.35 1.40 -8.30
C ILE A 181 -18.42 0.29 -9.35
N ASN A 182 -17.96 0.56 -10.56
CA ASN A 182 -17.94 -0.39 -11.68
C ASN A 182 -16.54 -0.42 -12.32
N PRO A 183 -15.54 -0.96 -11.64
CA PRO A 183 -14.20 -1.11 -12.21
C PRO A 183 -14.23 -2.12 -13.37
N GLU A 184 -13.30 -1.97 -14.31
CA GLU A 184 -13.12 -2.91 -15.41
C GLU A 184 -12.83 -4.33 -14.87
N LYS A 185 -13.36 -5.34 -15.57
CA LYS A 185 -13.25 -6.75 -15.12
C LYS A 185 -11.81 -7.28 -15.17
N ASP A 186 -11.05 -6.91 -16.20
CA ASP A 186 -9.66 -7.38 -16.42
C ASP A 186 -8.83 -6.25 -17.03
N PRO A 187 -8.56 -5.17 -16.26
CA PRO A 187 -7.88 -4.00 -16.78
C PRO A 187 -6.40 -4.23 -16.99
N LEU A 188 -5.85 -3.55 -17.99
CA LEU A 188 -4.41 -3.33 -18.09
C LEU A 188 -4.04 -2.11 -17.28
N LEU A 189 -3.44 -2.33 -16.11
CA LEU A 189 -3.07 -1.26 -15.20
C LEU A 189 -1.72 -0.62 -15.57
N ASP A 190 -1.69 0.70 -15.49
CA ASP A 190 -0.47 1.48 -15.58
C ASP A 190 0.14 1.60 -14.17
N ILE A 191 1.14 0.77 -13.90
CA ILE A 191 1.82 0.74 -12.61
C ILE A 191 3.20 1.37 -12.80
N LYS A 192 3.46 2.43 -12.05
CA LYS A 192 4.73 3.16 -12.08
C LYS A 192 5.94 2.20 -12.19
N ASP A 193 6.83 2.51 -13.13
CA ASP A 193 8.10 1.79 -13.38
C ASP A 193 7.92 0.34 -13.93
N TYR A 194 6.68 -0.04 -14.31
CA TYR A 194 6.40 -1.32 -14.96
C TYR A 194 5.62 -1.12 -16.27
N PRO A 195 5.78 -2.00 -17.25
CA PRO A 195 4.88 -2.05 -18.40
C PRO A 195 3.42 -2.24 -17.94
N ARG A 196 2.48 -1.71 -18.72
CA ARG A 196 1.05 -1.99 -18.49
C ARG A 196 0.83 -3.50 -18.43
N SER A 197 0.21 -3.95 -17.36
CA SER A 197 0.02 -5.38 -17.12
C SER A 197 -1.31 -5.65 -16.43
N ARG A 198 -1.79 -6.89 -16.56
CA ARG A 198 -2.92 -7.38 -15.79
C ARG A 198 -2.57 -7.45 -14.31
N ILE A 199 -3.62 -7.57 -13.49
CA ILE A 199 -3.48 -7.82 -12.05
C ILE A 199 -2.91 -9.22 -11.86
N GLU A 200 -1.78 -9.30 -11.19
CA GLU A 200 -1.06 -10.55 -10.97
C GLU A 200 -0.32 -10.51 -9.63
N ASN A 201 -0.35 -11.63 -8.90
CA ASN A 201 0.42 -11.77 -7.67
C ASN A 201 1.90 -12.00 -7.97
N LYS A 202 2.72 -10.99 -7.71
CA LYS A 202 4.16 -11.01 -7.96
C LYS A 202 4.99 -11.52 -6.76
N ASN A 203 4.36 -12.11 -5.73
CA ASN A 203 5.10 -12.52 -4.53
C ASN A 203 6.15 -13.59 -4.85
N LYS A 204 5.79 -14.62 -5.60
CA LYS A 204 6.75 -15.68 -6.01
C LYS A 204 7.94 -15.11 -6.76
N ASP A 205 7.70 -14.26 -7.74
CA ASP A 205 8.76 -13.60 -8.53
C ASP A 205 9.67 -12.73 -7.64
N GLN A 206 9.08 -12.06 -6.64
CA GLN A 206 9.87 -11.25 -5.72
C GLN A 206 10.71 -12.13 -4.79
N VAL A 207 10.13 -13.15 -4.19
CA VAL A 207 10.81 -14.00 -3.21
C VAL A 207 11.88 -14.87 -3.87
N SER A 208 11.68 -15.36 -5.10
CA SER A 208 12.67 -16.14 -5.85
C SER A 208 13.99 -15.39 -6.12
N ARG A 209 14.01 -14.07 -5.93
CA ARG A 209 15.21 -13.24 -6.03
C ARG A 209 16.08 -13.27 -4.77
N LEU A 210 15.55 -13.79 -3.68
CA LEU A 210 16.27 -13.92 -2.41
C LEU A 210 16.94 -15.29 -2.32
N SER A 211 18.13 -15.35 -1.72
CA SER A 211 18.74 -16.60 -1.30
C SER A 211 18.02 -17.16 -0.08
N GLN A 212 18.19 -18.46 0.18
CA GLN A 212 17.64 -19.12 1.36
C GLN A 212 18.02 -18.40 2.65
N LYS A 213 19.28 -18.02 2.81
CA LYS A 213 19.78 -17.27 3.97
C LYS A 213 19.14 -15.90 4.14
N GLU A 214 18.81 -15.24 3.03
CA GLU A 214 18.11 -13.95 3.03
C GLU A 214 16.65 -14.11 3.48
N ILE A 215 15.97 -15.17 3.06
CA ILE A 215 14.62 -15.51 3.54
C ILE A 215 14.66 -15.81 5.04
N GLU A 216 15.63 -16.61 5.50
CA GLU A 216 15.80 -16.97 6.92
C GLU A 216 15.94 -15.73 7.82
N VAL A 217 16.75 -14.74 7.43
CA VAL A 217 16.91 -13.50 8.21
C VAL A 217 15.60 -12.72 8.33
N VAL A 218 14.81 -12.67 7.28
CA VAL A 218 13.49 -12.02 7.31
C VAL A 218 12.55 -12.80 8.22
N VAL A 219 12.42 -14.10 8.03
CA VAL A 219 11.52 -14.97 8.81
C VAL A 219 11.88 -14.94 10.29
N GLU A 220 13.16 -15.05 10.64
CA GLU A 220 13.62 -15.00 12.03
C GLU A 220 13.27 -13.67 12.71
N THR A 221 13.40 -12.56 11.96
CA THR A 221 12.99 -11.24 12.47
C THR A 221 11.49 -11.19 12.75
N LEU A 222 10.66 -11.84 11.93
CA LEU A 222 9.21 -11.86 12.05
C LEU A 222 8.68 -12.82 13.11
N ARG A 223 9.43 -13.86 13.45
CA ARG A 223 9.01 -14.95 14.35
C ARG A 223 8.52 -14.43 15.72
N ARG A 224 9.14 -13.38 16.23
CA ARG A 224 8.74 -12.71 17.49
C ARG A 224 7.44 -11.90 17.37
N HIS A 225 6.91 -11.77 16.15
CA HIS A 225 5.73 -10.99 15.80
C HIS A 225 4.64 -11.85 15.14
N SER A 226 4.58 -13.14 15.48
CA SER A 226 3.65 -14.11 14.89
C SER A 226 2.18 -13.70 15.00
N ALA A 227 1.76 -13.11 16.13
CA ALA A 227 0.42 -12.58 16.31
C ALA A 227 0.10 -11.41 15.34
N LEU A 228 1.12 -10.67 14.90
CA LEU A 228 0.95 -9.59 13.92
C LEU A 228 0.86 -10.15 12.49
N THR A 229 1.74 -11.10 12.14
CA THR A 229 1.68 -11.74 10.82
C THR A 229 0.37 -12.48 10.64
N SER A 230 -0.10 -13.21 11.66
CA SER A 230 -1.39 -13.91 11.64
C SER A 230 -2.59 -12.97 11.56
N PHE A 231 -2.54 -11.77 12.18
CA PHE A 231 -3.59 -10.77 12.04
C PHE A 231 -3.85 -10.38 10.57
N PHE A 232 -2.79 -10.32 9.77
CA PHE A 232 -2.87 -10.04 8.33
C PHE A 232 -2.96 -11.30 7.46
N GLY A 233 -3.07 -12.50 8.05
CA GLY A 233 -3.19 -13.77 7.33
C GLY A 233 -1.89 -14.30 6.75
N TYR A 234 -0.73 -13.88 7.25
CA TYR A 234 0.58 -14.31 6.74
C TYR A 234 1.24 -15.38 7.60
N ALA A 235 1.87 -16.35 6.93
CA ALA A 235 2.70 -17.40 7.51
C ALA A 235 4.11 -17.35 6.87
N PRO A 236 5.00 -16.43 7.30
CA PRO A 236 6.29 -16.22 6.64
C PRO A 236 7.17 -17.46 6.58
N GLU A 237 7.00 -18.40 7.52
CA GLU A 237 7.70 -19.68 7.58
C GLU A 237 7.43 -20.57 6.37
N SER A 238 6.30 -20.41 5.69
CA SER A 238 5.97 -21.18 4.49
C SER A 238 7.01 -21.03 3.37
N TRP A 239 7.67 -19.87 3.31
CA TRP A 239 8.74 -19.63 2.33
C TRP A 239 10.02 -20.43 2.59
N LEU A 240 10.26 -20.89 3.83
CA LEU A 240 11.39 -21.77 4.18
C LEU A 240 11.17 -23.21 3.72
N LEU A 241 9.90 -23.61 3.55
CA LEU A 241 9.50 -24.97 3.18
C LEU A 241 9.38 -25.16 1.66
N GLY A 242 9.69 -24.15 0.86
CA GLY A 242 9.55 -24.18 -0.59
C GLY A 242 8.10 -24.23 -1.07
N ALA A 243 7.13 -23.96 -0.19
CA ALA A 243 5.69 -24.01 -0.42
C ALA A 243 5.09 -22.62 -0.78
N GLY A 244 5.89 -21.78 -1.41
CA GLY A 244 5.46 -20.47 -1.86
C GLY A 244 4.90 -20.46 -3.30
#